data_5a546f6b1630914eb55a1001a3891160
#
_entry.id   5a546f6b1630914eb55a1001a3891160
#
_cell.length_a   1.000
_cell.length_b   1.000
_cell.length_c   1.000
_cell.angle_alpha   90.00
_cell.angle_beta   90.00
_cell.angle_gamma   90.00
#
_symmetry.space_group_name_H-M   'P 1'
#
loop_
_entity.id
_entity.type
_entity.pdbx_description
1 polymer ?
#
loop_
_entity_poly.entity_id
_entity_poly.type
_entity_poly.pdbx_seq_one_letter_code
_entity_poly.pdbx_strand_id
1 'polypeptide(L)'
;EGSWVHTSLLESMLSKLDFQGARYTMAGEIPGQEGNNHPTNSPMGVFHTLDGMVNLAASTNKMFAAFTAAVGQPGLAENEKFRNTRGRIENRHELWQLINEITTGMTTAELVELANDAGCPCGPIYDIAEAFEDDHVRSLKMRRTTRREETGEFDLVRSPINMSTFPMSDHFERPGPVLGEHTDEVLIEMGFNAEDINRLRQAGAI
;
A
#
# COMPACT_ATOMS: atom_id res chain seq x y z
N GLU A 1 10.62 19.23 -28.84
CA GLU A 1 9.33 18.86 -29.45
C GLU A 1 8.44 18.21 -28.40
N GLY A 2 7.15 18.59 -28.37
CA GLY A 2 6.16 17.95 -27.53
C GLY A 2 5.67 16.62 -28.15
N SER A 3 5.11 15.73 -27.32
CA SER A 3 4.50 14.49 -27.77
C SER A 3 3.11 14.32 -27.18
N TRP A 4 2.25 13.64 -27.91
CA TRP A 4 0.97 13.20 -27.39
C TRP A 4 1.19 11.94 -26.54
N VAL A 5 0.82 12.01 -25.26
CA VAL A 5 0.93 10.88 -24.31
C VAL A 5 -0.47 10.48 -23.89
N HIS A 6 -0.82 9.21 -24.07
CA HIS A 6 -2.08 8.66 -23.63
C HIS A 6 -1.89 7.25 -23.06
N THR A 7 -2.80 6.81 -22.22
CA THR A 7 -2.92 5.46 -21.70
C THR A 7 -4.40 5.13 -21.46
N SER A 8 -4.69 3.87 -21.28
CA SER A 8 -6.02 3.40 -20.88
C SER A 8 -5.94 2.65 -19.54
N LEU A 9 -7.08 2.49 -18.88
CA LEU A 9 -7.20 1.68 -17.68
C LEU A 9 -6.75 0.23 -17.95
N LEU A 10 -7.12 -0.32 -19.10
CA LEU A 10 -6.76 -1.68 -19.49
C LEU A 10 -5.24 -1.85 -19.62
N GLU A 11 -4.57 -0.96 -20.35
CA GLU A 11 -3.10 -0.99 -20.51
C GLU A 11 -2.40 -0.85 -19.16
N SER A 12 -2.87 0.07 -18.33
CA SER A 12 -2.32 0.30 -16.99
C SER A 12 -2.47 -0.92 -16.10
N MET A 13 -3.62 -1.59 -16.12
CA MET A 13 -3.86 -2.81 -15.33
C MET A 13 -3.05 -3.99 -15.85
N LEU A 14 -2.95 -4.19 -17.16
CA LEU A 14 -2.10 -5.24 -17.74
C LEU A 14 -0.62 -5.04 -17.40
N SER A 15 -0.13 -3.81 -17.44
CA SER A 15 1.26 -3.52 -17.07
C SER A 15 1.60 -3.83 -15.60
N LYS A 16 0.60 -3.83 -14.72
CA LYS A 16 0.74 -4.15 -13.29
C LYS A 16 0.68 -5.65 -12.97
N LEU A 17 0.47 -6.51 -13.96
CA LEU A 17 0.48 -7.96 -13.73
C LEU A 17 1.87 -8.48 -13.33
N ASP A 18 2.93 -7.73 -13.65
CA ASP A 18 4.30 -8.02 -13.28
C ASP A 18 4.67 -9.49 -13.58
N PHE A 19 5.24 -10.21 -12.62
CA PHE A 19 5.64 -11.61 -12.79
C PHE A 19 4.46 -12.56 -13.07
N GLN A 20 3.25 -12.25 -12.69
CA GLN A 20 2.06 -13.04 -13.05
C GLN A 20 1.79 -12.97 -14.55
N GLY A 21 1.98 -11.79 -15.17
CA GLY A 21 1.95 -11.65 -16.62
C GLY A 21 3.06 -12.45 -17.30
N ALA A 22 4.27 -12.41 -16.73
CA ALA A 22 5.42 -13.16 -17.24
C ALA A 22 5.23 -14.69 -17.17
N ARG A 23 4.60 -15.22 -16.14
CA ARG A 23 4.25 -16.66 -16.05
C ARG A 23 3.44 -17.11 -17.27
N TYR A 24 2.49 -16.31 -17.69
CA TYR A 24 1.69 -16.62 -18.89
C TYR A 24 2.46 -16.36 -20.19
N THR A 25 3.03 -15.18 -20.36
CA THR A 25 3.63 -14.78 -21.65
C THR A 25 4.92 -15.51 -21.97
N MET A 26 5.68 -15.96 -20.95
CA MET A 26 6.95 -16.65 -21.14
C MET A 26 6.85 -18.18 -20.95
N ALA A 27 6.01 -18.64 -20.03
CA ALA A 27 5.91 -20.06 -19.68
C ALA A 27 4.57 -20.71 -20.08
N GLY A 28 3.59 -19.95 -20.57
CA GLY A 28 2.26 -20.45 -20.90
C GLY A 28 1.43 -20.87 -19.66
N GLU A 29 1.89 -20.52 -18.46
CA GLU A 29 1.25 -20.88 -17.22
C GLU A 29 0.13 -19.89 -16.87
N ILE A 30 -1.08 -20.37 -16.60
CA ILE A 30 -2.20 -19.53 -16.20
C ILE A 30 -2.23 -19.47 -14.65
N PRO A 31 -1.86 -18.31 -14.03
CA PRO A 31 -1.90 -18.16 -12.59
C PRO A 31 -3.32 -18.22 -12.04
N GLY A 32 -3.50 -18.95 -10.93
CA GLY A 32 -4.76 -18.99 -10.20
C GLY A 32 -4.91 -17.82 -9.20
N GLN A 33 -6.00 -17.85 -8.46
CA GLN A 33 -6.23 -16.95 -7.33
C GLN A 33 -5.56 -17.53 -6.07
N GLU A 34 -4.75 -16.72 -5.39
CA GLU A 34 -3.99 -17.14 -4.21
C GLU A 34 -4.48 -16.49 -2.90
N GLY A 35 -5.55 -15.70 -2.97
CA GLY A 35 -6.05 -14.93 -1.82
C GLY A 35 -4.99 -13.99 -1.26
N ASN A 36 -4.74 -14.10 0.04
CA ASN A 36 -3.74 -13.29 0.75
C ASN A 36 -2.34 -13.94 0.82
N ASN A 37 -2.07 -14.94 -0.02
CA ASN A 37 -0.79 -15.64 -0.05
C ASN A 37 0.02 -15.26 -1.28
N HIS A 38 1.34 -15.28 -1.15
CA HIS A 38 2.22 -15.12 -2.30
C HIS A 38 2.22 -16.42 -3.15
N PRO A 39 2.07 -16.34 -4.49
CA PRO A 39 1.89 -17.52 -5.34
C PRO A 39 3.12 -18.44 -5.40
N THR A 40 4.31 -17.90 -5.28
CA THR A 40 5.58 -18.64 -5.48
C THR A 40 6.50 -18.66 -4.25
N ASN A 41 6.08 -18.02 -3.14
CA ASN A 41 6.85 -17.97 -1.91
C ASN A 41 5.99 -18.39 -0.71
N SER A 42 6.54 -19.23 0.17
CA SER A 42 5.83 -19.71 1.36
C SER A 42 6.81 -19.96 2.52
N PRO A 43 6.46 -19.54 3.78
CA PRO A 43 5.31 -18.72 4.11
C PRO A 43 5.54 -17.25 3.72
N MET A 44 4.59 -16.67 3.02
CA MET A 44 4.52 -15.25 2.70
C MET A 44 3.06 -14.88 2.45
N GLY A 45 2.48 -14.05 3.32
CA GLY A 45 1.08 -13.67 3.27
C GLY A 45 0.52 -13.26 4.62
N VAL A 46 -0.80 -13.31 4.74
CA VAL A 46 -1.53 -12.88 5.94
C VAL A 46 -1.76 -14.03 6.89
N PHE A 47 -1.47 -13.78 8.18
CA PHE A 47 -1.66 -14.70 9.29
C PHE A 47 -2.46 -14.04 10.41
N HIS A 48 -3.30 -14.82 11.08
CA HIS A 48 -4.08 -14.36 12.22
C HIS A 48 -3.24 -14.33 13.50
N THR A 49 -3.52 -13.37 14.35
CA THR A 49 -2.98 -13.24 15.71
C THR A 49 -4.11 -13.27 16.72
N LEU A 50 -3.81 -13.17 18.00
CA LEU A 50 -4.82 -13.15 19.07
C LEU A 50 -5.79 -11.95 18.94
N ASP A 51 -5.30 -10.81 18.46
CA ASP A 51 -5.98 -9.51 18.45
C ASP A 51 -6.06 -8.86 17.06
N GLY A 52 -5.62 -9.54 16.00
CA GLY A 52 -5.66 -8.98 14.66
C GLY A 52 -5.05 -9.88 13.59
N MET A 53 -4.33 -9.28 12.66
CA MET A 53 -3.65 -9.97 11.57
C MET A 53 -2.31 -9.30 11.26
N VAL A 54 -1.37 -10.10 10.75
CA VAL A 54 -0.08 -9.63 10.24
C VAL A 54 0.14 -10.06 8.79
N ASN A 55 0.94 -9.30 8.07
CA ASN A 55 1.59 -9.78 6.85
C ASN A 55 3.02 -10.20 7.21
N LEU A 56 3.34 -11.48 7.03
CA LEU A 56 4.63 -12.08 7.35
C LEU A 56 5.31 -12.58 6.08
N ALA A 57 6.62 -12.34 5.96
CA ALA A 57 7.46 -12.90 4.90
C ALA A 57 8.65 -13.66 5.50
N ALA A 58 8.55 -14.99 5.56
CA ALA A 58 9.62 -15.89 6.05
C ALA A 58 9.94 -17.00 5.03
N SER A 59 10.01 -16.65 3.74
CA SER A 59 9.97 -17.62 2.63
C SER A 59 11.30 -18.25 2.25
N THR A 60 12.45 -17.65 2.60
CA THR A 60 13.76 -18.29 2.37
C THR A 60 14.03 -19.35 3.43
N ASN A 61 14.91 -20.32 3.13
CA ASN A 61 15.23 -21.36 4.12
C ASN A 61 15.82 -20.77 5.40
N LYS A 62 16.66 -19.73 5.28
CA LYS A 62 17.27 -19.04 6.43
C LYS A 62 16.20 -18.32 7.26
N MET A 63 15.33 -17.55 6.62
CA MET A 63 14.27 -16.82 7.32
C MET A 63 13.27 -17.79 7.96
N PHE A 64 12.89 -18.85 7.27
CA PHE A 64 11.97 -19.86 7.81
C PHE A 64 12.53 -20.53 9.07
N ALA A 65 13.81 -20.94 9.03
CA ALA A 65 14.47 -21.50 10.21
C ALA A 65 14.56 -20.50 11.38
N ALA A 66 14.87 -19.23 11.08
CA ALA A 66 14.92 -18.17 12.11
C ALA A 66 13.54 -17.91 12.71
N PHE A 67 12.50 -17.78 11.86
CA PHE A 67 11.13 -17.57 12.30
C PHE A 67 10.63 -18.72 13.17
N THR A 68 10.78 -19.98 12.72
CA THR A 68 10.29 -21.14 13.46
C THR A 68 11.00 -21.34 14.79
N ALA A 69 12.30 -21.02 14.85
CA ALA A 69 13.05 -20.98 16.11
C ALA A 69 12.52 -19.88 17.05
N ALA A 70 12.26 -18.68 16.52
CA ALA A 70 11.77 -17.56 17.30
C ALA A 70 10.37 -17.83 17.90
N VAL A 71 9.46 -18.47 17.16
CA VAL A 71 8.14 -18.86 17.68
C VAL A 71 8.14 -20.18 18.48
N GLY A 72 9.32 -20.70 18.84
CA GLY A 72 9.45 -21.91 19.66
C GLY A 72 9.15 -23.23 18.96
N GLN A 73 9.15 -23.25 17.60
CA GLN A 73 8.83 -24.42 16.77
C GLN A 73 9.95 -24.78 15.78
N PRO A 74 11.22 -24.93 16.23
CA PRO A 74 12.37 -25.17 15.32
C PRO A 74 12.20 -26.45 14.50
N GLY A 75 11.47 -27.45 14.99
CA GLY A 75 11.21 -28.71 14.30
C GLY A 75 10.44 -28.53 12.97
N LEU A 76 9.73 -27.43 12.76
CA LEU A 76 9.08 -27.15 11.48
C LEU A 76 10.11 -26.95 10.36
N ALA A 77 11.25 -26.34 10.66
CA ALA A 77 12.32 -26.13 9.65
C ALA A 77 13.06 -27.43 9.31
N GLU A 78 13.01 -28.43 10.17
CA GLU A 78 13.62 -29.74 9.97
C GLU A 78 12.67 -30.73 9.30
N ASN A 79 11.37 -30.44 9.29
CA ASN A 79 10.35 -31.30 8.70
C ASN A 79 10.58 -31.45 7.19
N GLU A 80 10.57 -32.68 6.68
CA GLU A 80 10.81 -32.99 5.26
C GLU A 80 9.89 -32.24 4.30
N LYS A 81 8.64 -31.97 4.71
CA LYS A 81 7.68 -31.19 3.91
C LYS A 81 8.06 -29.71 3.82
N PHE A 82 8.75 -29.15 4.84
CA PHE A 82 8.94 -27.70 4.96
C PHE A 82 10.40 -27.22 4.91
N ARG A 83 11.36 -28.11 4.97
CA ARG A 83 12.81 -27.80 5.03
C ARG A 83 13.36 -27.02 3.84
N ASN A 84 12.64 -26.99 2.72
CA ASN A 84 13.05 -26.24 1.54
C ASN A 84 11.88 -25.50 0.91
N THR A 85 12.16 -24.49 0.09
CA THR A 85 11.17 -23.60 -0.51
C THR A 85 10.12 -24.37 -1.33
N ARG A 86 10.55 -25.36 -2.13
CA ARG A 86 9.63 -26.15 -2.95
C ARG A 86 8.63 -26.94 -2.09
N GLY A 87 9.12 -27.63 -1.08
CA GLY A 87 8.27 -28.38 -0.16
C GLY A 87 7.24 -27.48 0.56
N ARG A 88 7.66 -26.26 0.97
CA ARG A 88 6.74 -25.28 1.57
C ARG A 88 5.65 -24.79 0.60
N ILE A 89 5.98 -24.64 -0.68
CA ILE A 89 4.99 -24.26 -1.71
C ILE A 89 4.02 -25.41 -1.95
N GLU A 90 4.52 -26.63 -2.11
CA GLU A 90 3.70 -27.83 -2.36
C GLU A 90 2.77 -28.15 -1.18
N ASN A 91 3.19 -27.88 0.05
CA ASN A 91 2.43 -28.11 1.28
C ASN A 91 1.93 -26.82 1.95
N ARG A 92 1.72 -25.73 1.16
CA ARG A 92 1.43 -24.39 1.69
C ARG A 92 0.20 -24.33 2.60
N HIS A 93 -0.85 -25.08 2.29
CA HIS A 93 -2.08 -25.06 3.08
C HIS A 93 -1.89 -25.66 4.48
N GLU A 94 -1.17 -26.77 4.56
CA GLU A 94 -0.82 -27.40 5.84
C GLU A 94 0.10 -26.47 6.64
N LEU A 95 1.11 -25.91 6.01
CA LEU A 95 2.03 -24.98 6.66
C LEU A 95 1.31 -23.70 7.15
N TRP A 96 0.39 -23.16 6.36
CA TRP A 96 -0.40 -21.98 6.71
C TRP A 96 -1.27 -22.24 7.96
N GLN A 97 -1.91 -23.42 8.03
CA GLN A 97 -2.68 -23.82 9.20
C GLN A 97 -1.81 -23.92 10.45
N LEU A 98 -0.68 -24.61 10.37
CA LEU A 98 0.26 -24.75 11.49
C LEU A 98 0.79 -23.39 11.98
N ILE A 99 1.12 -22.49 11.08
CA ILE A 99 1.58 -21.15 11.47
C ILE A 99 0.44 -20.37 12.14
N ASN A 100 -0.79 -20.43 11.63
CA ASN A 100 -1.93 -19.77 12.28
C ASN A 100 -2.24 -20.35 13.67
N GLU A 101 -2.12 -21.66 13.87
CA GLU A 101 -2.26 -22.27 15.21
C GLU A 101 -1.26 -21.70 16.21
N ILE A 102 -0.04 -21.41 15.75
CA ILE A 102 1.00 -20.80 16.58
C ILE A 102 0.69 -19.30 16.82
N THR A 103 0.43 -18.55 15.75
CA THR A 103 0.34 -17.10 15.80
C THR A 103 -0.93 -16.59 16.46
N THR A 104 -2.03 -17.34 16.44
CA THR A 104 -3.27 -17.00 17.17
C THR A 104 -3.11 -17.05 18.70
N GLY A 105 -2.05 -17.65 19.21
CA GLY A 105 -1.68 -17.59 20.63
C GLY A 105 -0.86 -16.35 21.02
N MET A 106 -0.51 -15.48 20.09
CA MET A 106 0.35 -14.29 20.27
C MET A 106 -0.40 -13.02 19.85
N THR A 107 -0.12 -11.91 20.52
CA THR A 107 -0.62 -10.60 20.06
C THR A 107 0.10 -10.17 18.78
N THR A 108 -0.54 -9.27 18.03
CA THR A 108 0.04 -8.66 16.80
C THR A 108 1.39 -8.01 17.10
N ALA A 109 1.48 -7.26 18.19
CA ALA A 109 2.71 -6.56 18.57
C ALA A 109 3.85 -7.55 18.89
N GLU A 110 3.59 -8.56 19.70
CA GLU A 110 4.58 -9.61 20.04
C GLU A 110 5.10 -10.34 18.81
N LEU A 111 4.21 -10.73 17.90
CA LEU A 111 4.60 -11.44 16.68
C LEU A 111 5.42 -10.56 15.73
N VAL A 112 5.03 -9.28 15.59
CA VAL A 112 5.75 -8.32 14.74
C VAL A 112 7.16 -8.09 15.25
N GLU A 113 7.33 -7.84 16.56
CA GLU A 113 8.63 -7.67 17.17
C GLU A 113 9.52 -8.91 16.98
N LEU A 114 9.00 -10.07 17.37
CA LEU A 114 9.70 -11.35 17.33
C LEU A 114 10.12 -11.76 15.90
N ALA A 115 9.25 -11.58 14.91
CA ALA A 115 9.57 -11.90 13.53
C ALA A 115 10.63 -10.94 12.94
N ASN A 116 10.50 -9.63 13.19
CA ASN A 116 11.46 -8.65 12.70
C ASN A 116 12.83 -8.83 13.34
N ASP A 117 12.92 -9.14 14.64
CA ASP A 117 14.18 -9.46 15.34
C ASP A 117 14.83 -10.72 14.77
N ALA A 118 14.04 -11.68 14.33
CA ALA A 118 14.51 -12.86 13.62
C ALA A 118 14.92 -12.58 12.15
N GLY A 119 14.78 -11.34 11.67
CA GLY A 119 15.10 -10.93 10.32
C GLY A 119 14.04 -11.34 9.29
N CYS A 120 12.81 -11.56 9.73
CA CYS A 120 11.65 -11.88 8.89
C CYS A 120 10.72 -10.68 8.83
N PRO A 121 10.57 -9.99 7.67
CA PRO A 121 9.66 -8.87 7.55
C PRO A 121 8.25 -9.23 7.99
N CYS A 122 7.75 -8.49 8.97
CA CYS A 122 6.42 -8.65 9.53
C CYS A 122 5.84 -7.29 9.87
N GLY A 123 4.58 -7.08 9.56
CA GLY A 123 3.86 -5.86 9.89
C GLY A 123 2.38 -6.13 10.14
N PRO A 124 1.71 -5.31 10.95
CA PRO A 124 0.29 -5.44 11.22
C PRO A 124 -0.53 -5.12 9.96
N ILE A 125 -1.73 -5.69 9.88
CA ILE A 125 -2.74 -5.30 8.90
C ILE A 125 -3.63 -4.26 9.59
N TYR A 126 -3.48 -3.02 9.18
CA TYR A 126 -4.21 -1.88 9.72
C TYR A 126 -5.50 -1.62 8.95
N ASP A 127 -6.52 -1.15 9.64
CA ASP A 127 -7.57 -0.37 9.01
C ASP A 127 -7.08 1.06 8.69
N ILE A 128 -7.94 1.88 8.07
CA ILE A 128 -7.53 3.24 7.68
C ILE A 128 -7.28 4.12 8.90
N ALA A 129 -8.04 3.97 9.98
CA ALA A 129 -7.85 4.76 11.19
C ALA A 129 -6.53 4.38 11.88
N GLU A 130 -6.29 3.09 12.07
CA GLU A 130 -5.04 2.55 12.63
C GLU A 130 -3.82 2.99 11.83
N ALA A 131 -3.91 2.96 10.48
CA ALA A 131 -2.83 3.41 9.62
C ALA A 131 -2.47 4.89 9.82
N PHE A 132 -3.47 5.77 10.04
CA PHE A 132 -3.21 7.20 10.32
C PHE A 132 -2.79 7.47 11.76
N GLU A 133 -3.03 6.55 12.68
CA GLU A 133 -2.59 6.63 14.09
C GLU A 133 -1.20 6.01 14.31
N ASP A 134 -0.64 5.29 13.34
CA ASP A 134 0.72 4.75 13.41
C ASP A 134 1.76 5.87 13.51
N ASP A 135 2.71 5.73 14.44
CA ASP A 135 3.71 6.75 14.74
C ASP A 135 4.61 7.08 13.55
N HIS A 136 4.94 6.09 12.72
CA HIS A 136 5.72 6.32 11.51
C HIS A 136 4.91 7.12 10.48
N VAL A 137 3.64 6.76 10.25
CA VAL A 137 2.73 7.48 9.35
C VAL A 137 2.51 8.92 9.83
N ARG A 138 2.35 9.12 11.13
CA ARG A 138 2.30 10.46 11.74
C ARG A 138 3.57 11.26 11.48
N SER A 139 4.75 10.63 11.62
CA SER A 139 6.03 11.29 11.37
C SER A 139 6.20 11.73 9.91
N LEU A 140 5.55 11.04 8.97
CA LEU A 140 5.53 11.40 7.55
C LEU A 140 4.57 12.58 7.25
N LYS A 141 3.78 13.00 8.23
CA LYS A 141 2.82 14.11 8.09
C LYS A 141 1.91 13.93 6.87
N MET A 142 1.41 12.71 6.67
CA MET A 142 0.55 12.38 5.53
C MET A 142 -0.83 13.06 5.63
N ARG A 143 -1.31 13.31 6.85
CA ARG A 143 -2.54 14.04 7.14
C ARG A 143 -2.21 15.50 7.40
N ARG A 144 -2.89 16.43 6.73
CA ARG A 144 -2.69 17.87 6.84
C ARG A 144 -3.98 18.62 6.90
N THR A 145 -4.05 19.55 7.84
CA THR A 145 -5.21 20.38 8.06
C THR A 145 -5.31 21.48 7.00
N THR A 146 -6.52 21.78 6.58
CA THR A 146 -6.89 22.96 5.81
C THR A 146 -8.19 23.54 6.37
N ARG A 147 -8.56 24.72 5.89
CA ARG A 147 -9.78 25.40 6.35
C ARG A 147 -10.54 25.99 5.18
N ARG A 148 -11.86 25.85 5.24
CA ARG A 148 -12.81 26.56 4.38
C ARG A 148 -13.80 27.30 5.28
N GLU A 149 -14.20 28.50 4.89
CA GLU A 149 -15.08 29.34 5.72
C GLU A 149 -16.42 28.63 6.01
N GLU A 150 -16.99 27.97 4.99
CA GLU A 150 -18.31 27.31 5.10
C GLU A 150 -18.30 26.01 5.89
N THR A 151 -17.19 25.28 5.87
CA THR A 151 -17.11 23.92 6.47
C THR A 151 -16.19 23.85 7.69
N GLY A 152 -15.43 24.92 7.97
CA GLY A 152 -14.43 24.93 9.05
C GLY A 152 -13.15 24.20 8.69
N GLU A 153 -12.45 23.71 9.71
CA GLU A 153 -11.21 22.93 9.55
C GLU A 153 -11.51 21.48 9.23
N PHE A 154 -10.69 20.89 8.33
CA PHE A 154 -10.73 19.48 7.98
C PHE A 154 -9.36 19.02 7.47
N ASP A 155 -9.14 17.71 7.53
CA ASP A 155 -7.88 17.11 7.14
C ASP A 155 -7.97 16.49 5.75
N LEU A 156 -6.88 16.61 4.99
CA LEU A 156 -6.68 16.00 3.69
C LEU A 156 -5.40 15.18 3.69
N VAL A 157 -5.36 14.15 2.85
CA VAL A 157 -4.16 13.34 2.61
C VAL A 157 -3.28 14.08 1.58
N ARG A 158 -2.01 14.27 1.90
CA ARG A 158 -1.05 14.93 1.01
C ARG A 158 -0.54 14.03 -0.10
N SER A 159 0.02 14.62 -1.13
CA SER A 159 0.83 13.92 -2.13
C SER A 159 2.05 13.22 -1.47
N PRO A 160 2.45 12.03 -1.93
CA PRO A 160 3.66 11.36 -1.45
C PRO A 160 4.95 11.98 -2.00
N ILE A 161 4.85 12.94 -2.94
CA ILE A 161 6.01 13.57 -3.57
C ILE A 161 6.66 14.55 -2.59
N ASN A 162 7.94 14.36 -2.31
CA ASN A 162 8.76 15.25 -1.50
C ASN A 162 9.77 15.95 -2.41
N MET A 163 9.78 17.29 -2.40
CA MET A 163 10.65 18.11 -3.25
C MET A 163 11.52 19.01 -2.37
N SER A 164 12.85 18.94 -2.53
CA SER A 164 13.78 19.75 -1.74
C SER A 164 13.67 21.24 -2.02
N THR A 165 13.31 21.63 -3.25
CA THR A 165 13.11 23.02 -3.68
C THR A 165 11.78 23.62 -3.25
N PHE A 166 10.80 22.77 -2.93
CA PHE A 166 9.48 23.17 -2.45
C PHE A 166 9.19 22.40 -1.16
N PRO A 167 9.77 22.85 -0.02
CA PRO A 167 9.51 22.18 1.26
C PRO A 167 8.03 22.25 1.58
N MET A 168 7.50 21.12 1.99
CA MET A 168 6.08 21.01 2.26
C MET A 168 5.72 21.72 3.57
N SER A 169 4.68 22.54 3.51
CA SER A 169 4.03 23.12 4.69
C SER A 169 3.37 22.03 5.56
N ASP A 170 3.18 22.30 6.83
CA ASP A 170 2.43 21.42 7.76
C ASP A 170 0.91 21.47 7.54
N HIS A 171 0.44 22.41 6.73
CA HIS A 171 -0.97 22.58 6.36
C HIS A 171 -1.09 22.87 4.87
N PHE A 172 -2.29 22.70 4.31
CA PHE A 172 -2.59 23.19 2.97
C PHE A 172 -3.02 24.67 3.04
N GLU A 173 -2.38 25.51 2.26
CA GLU A 173 -2.71 26.92 2.18
C GLU A 173 -4.08 27.16 1.54
N ARG A 174 -4.46 26.32 0.58
CA ARG A 174 -5.75 26.36 -0.11
C ARG A 174 -6.48 25.05 0.03
N PRO A 175 -7.76 25.03 0.40
CA PRO A 175 -8.59 23.85 0.32
C PRO A 175 -8.89 23.45 -1.13
N GLY A 176 -9.49 22.29 -1.35
CA GLY A 176 -10.00 21.92 -2.67
C GLY A 176 -11.05 22.94 -3.14
N PRO A 177 -11.00 23.45 -4.39
CA PRO A 177 -11.87 24.52 -4.86
C PRO A 177 -13.33 24.04 -5.01
N VAL A 178 -14.28 24.95 -4.84
CA VAL A 178 -15.64 24.76 -5.35
C VAL A 178 -15.70 25.02 -6.86
N LEU A 179 -16.77 24.56 -7.51
CA LEU A 179 -16.93 24.75 -8.95
C LEU A 179 -16.86 26.24 -9.29
N GLY A 180 -15.95 26.60 -10.20
CA GLY A 180 -15.78 27.95 -10.72
C GLY A 180 -15.00 28.91 -9.80
N GLU A 181 -14.54 28.49 -8.62
CA GLU A 181 -13.86 29.36 -7.63
C GLU A 181 -12.66 30.14 -8.21
N HIS A 182 -11.89 29.50 -9.09
CA HIS A 182 -10.69 30.10 -9.69
C HIS A 182 -10.85 30.49 -11.16
N THR A 183 -12.06 30.48 -11.70
CA THR A 183 -12.29 30.72 -13.14
C THR A 183 -11.72 32.08 -13.57
N ASP A 184 -12.00 33.14 -12.82
CA ASP A 184 -11.53 34.49 -13.18
C ASP A 184 -10.01 34.62 -13.04
N GLU A 185 -9.43 34.07 -11.96
CA GLU A 185 -7.99 34.03 -11.72
C GLU A 185 -7.26 33.36 -12.90
N VAL A 186 -7.71 32.17 -13.30
CA VAL A 186 -7.12 31.41 -14.40
C VAL A 186 -7.25 32.14 -15.75
N LEU A 187 -8.41 32.71 -16.03
CA LEU A 187 -8.60 33.45 -17.27
C LEU A 187 -7.73 34.74 -17.34
N ILE A 188 -7.58 35.43 -16.21
CA ILE A 188 -6.67 36.58 -16.12
C ILE A 188 -5.21 36.17 -16.37
N GLU A 189 -4.76 35.05 -15.76
CA GLU A 189 -3.41 34.50 -16.02
C GLU A 189 -3.20 34.12 -17.49
N MET A 190 -4.26 33.65 -18.16
CA MET A 190 -4.24 33.38 -19.62
C MET A 190 -4.30 34.61 -20.49
N GLY A 191 -4.39 35.82 -19.92
CA GLY A 191 -4.37 37.09 -20.63
C GLY A 191 -5.75 37.63 -21.02
N PHE A 192 -6.84 37.06 -20.54
CA PHE A 192 -8.18 37.63 -20.70
C PHE A 192 -8.34 38.85 -19.77
N ASN A 193 -8.97 39.88 -20.29
CA ASN A 193 -9.33 41.06 -19.48
C ASN A 193 -10.75 40.91 -18.89
N ALA A 194 -11.13 41.76 -17.95
CA ALA A 194 -12.41 41.70 -17.25
C ALA A 194 -13.62 41.81 -18.21
N GLU A 195 -13.49 42.51 -19.33
CA GLU A 195 -14.56 42.63 -20.33
C GLU A 195 -14.76 41.35 -21.09
N ASP A 196 -13.68 40.65 -21.45
CA ASP A 196 -13.72 39.33 -22.07
C ASP A 196 -14.38 38.27 -21.16
N ILE A 197 -13.99 38.26 -19.86
CA ILE A 197 -14.57 37.37 -18.87
C ILE A 197 -16.06 37.63 -18.70
N ASN A 198 -16.49 38.88 -18.63
CA ASN A 198 -17.89 39.23 -18.56
C ASN A 198 -18.68 38.78 -19.80
N ARG A 199 -18.11 38.89 -21.01
CA ARG A 199 -18.73 38.36 -22.24
C ARG A 199 -18.90 36.86 -22.21
N LEU A 200 -17.87 36.12 -21.75
CA LEU A 200 -17.94 34.66 -21.60
C LEU A 200 -19.04 34.23 -20.61
N ARG A 201 -19.16 34.97 -19.51
CA ARG A 201 -20.19 34.72 -18.49
C ARG A 201 -21.59 35.01 -19.03
N GLN A 202 -21.79 36.12 -19.77
CA GLN A 202 -23.07 36.46 -20.42
C GLN A 202 -23.46 35.44 -21.51
N ALA A 203 -22.46 34.84 -22.16
CA ALA A 203 -22.68 33.82 -23.16
C ALA A 203 -22.94 32.41 -22.57
N GLY A 204 -22.87 32.26 -21.24
CA GLY A 204 -23.00 30.97 -20.56
C GLY A 204 -21.85 30.00 -20.84
N ALA A 205 -20.69 30.52 -21.21
CA ALA A 205 -19.47 29.72 -21.45
C ALA A 205 -18.71 29.42 -20.16
N ILE A 206 -18.93 30.23 -19.12
CA ILE A 206 -18.38 30.08 -17.76
C ILE A 206 -19.42 30.50 -16.72
#